data_f5df27e78186d6381826b1f895c58175
#
_entry.id   f5df27e78186d6381826b1f895c58175
#
_cell.length_a   1.000
_cell.length_b   1.000
_cell.length_c   1.000
_cell.angle_alpha   90.00
_cell.angle_beta   90.00
_cell.angle_gamma   90.00
#
_symmetry.space_group_name_H-M   'P 1'
#
loop_
_entity.id
_entity.type
_entity.pdbx_description
1 polymer ?
#
loop_
_entity_poly.entity_id
_entity_poly.type
_entity_poly.pdbx_seq_one_letter_code
_entity_poly.pdbx_strand_id
1 'polypeptide(L)'
;LGFSGAEIDAELILLAVALWRDIGLTDVRLELNSLGQPEERQEHRKALIAYFESHQDVLDEDSRRRLVTNPLRILDTKNPLMQDMVKGAPRPIDYLGESSLAHFESLKVILDDNQVSYTVNPRLVRGLDYYNLTVFEFTTDRLGSQGTVCAGGRYDYLIENLGGKAAPAVGWALGVDRILELLKEEQGLTQAE
;
A
#
# COMPACT_ATOMS: atom_id res chain seq x y z
N LEU A 1 1.17 18.67 1.62
CA LEU A 1 2.59 18.95 1.85
C LEU A 1 2.80 19.75 3.14
N GLY A 2 3.90 19.47 3.88
CA GLY A 2 4.30 20.24 5.06
C GLY A 2 3.71 19.80 6.40
N PHE A 3 2.90 18.74 6.42
CA PHE A 3 2.25 18.22 7.62
C PHE A 3 2.70 16.77 7.88
N SER A 4 3.19 16.49 9.08
CA SER A 4 3.79 15.21 9.45
C SER A 4 2.85 14.26 10.21
N GLY A 5 1.70 14.73 10.67
CA GLY A 5 0.78 13.95 11.50
C GLY A 5 -0.06 12.94 10.72
N ALA A 6 -0.52 11.91 11.41
CA ALA A 6 -1.35 10.85 10.85
C ALA A 6 -2.75 11.36 10.42
N GLU A 7 -3.20 12.49 10.98
CA GLU A 7 -4.45 13.15 10.62
C GLU A 7 -4.50 13.55 9.13
N ILE A 8 -3.35 13.90 8.55
CA ILE A 8 -3.29 14.26 7.12
C ILE A 8 -3.33 13.01 6.23
N ASP A 9 -2.76 11.89 6.69
CA ASP A 9 -2.91 10.60 6.00
C ASP A 9 -4.37 10.18 5.99
N ALA A 10 -5.05 10.31 7.15
CA ALA A 10 -6.47 10.04 7.28
C ALA A 10 -7.32 10.96 6.40
N GLU A 11 -7.04 12.26 6.37
CA GLU A 11 -7.76 13.24 5.53
C GLU A 11 -7.73 12.83 4.05
N LEU A 12 -6.58 12.41 3.52
CA LEU A 12 -6.47 11.98 2.13
C LEU A 12 -7.21 10.67 1.85
N ILE A 13 -7.24 9.74 2.80
CA ILE A 13 -8.03 8.51 2.70
C ILE A 13 -9.52 8.85 2.74
N LEU A 14 -9.95 9.70 3.67
CA LEU A 14 -11.34 10.16 3.79
C LEU A 14 -11.80 10.91 2.53
N LEU A 15 -10.93 11.71 1.92
CA LEU A 15 -11.21 12.38 0.64
C LEU A 15 -11.49 11.34 -0.47
N ALA A 16 -10.69 10.28 -0.55
CA ALA A 16 -10.93 9.22 -1.52
C ALA A 16 -12.23 8.46 -1.22
N VAL A 17 -12.51 8.15 0.06
CA VAL A 17 -13.79 7.52 0.48
C VAL A 17 -14.99 8.39 0.10
N ALA A 18 -14.91 9.71 0.32
CA ALA A 18 -15.95 10.64 -0.09
C ALA A 18 -16.14 10.64 -1.61
N LEU A 19 -15.04 10.61 -2.37
CA LEU A 19 -15.10 10.53 -3.84
C LEU A 19 -15.84 9.26 -4.30
N TRP A 20 -15.51 8.08 -3.73
CA TRP A 20 -16.19 6.83 -4.09
C TRP A 20 -17.68 6.89 -3.83
N ARG A 21 -18.07 7.42 -2.69
CA ARG A 21 -19.50 7.64 -2.36
C ARG A 21 -20.19 8.58 -3.35
N ASP A 22 -19.55 9.69 -3.68
CA ASP A 22 -20.15 10.74 -4.51
C ASP A 22 -20.32 10.29 -5.98
N ILE A 23 -19.42 9.42 -6.49
CA ILE A 23 -19.54 8.83 -7.83
C ILE A 23 -20.32 7.50 -7.84
N GLY A 24 -20.80 7.02 -6.67
CA GLY A 24 -21.61 5.81 -6.55
C GLY A 24 -20.82 4.51 -6.61
N LEU A 25 -19.51 4.52 -6.35
CA LEU A 25 -18.66 3.33 -6.38
C LEU A 25 -18.67 2.65 -5.00
N THR A 26 -19.40 1.54 -4.86
CA THR A 26 -19.66 0.90 -3.55
C THR A 26 -18.78 -0.31 -3.26
N ASP A 27 -18.25 -0.99 -4.27
CA ASP A 27 -17.46 -2.22 -4.13
C ASP A 27 -15.95 -1.93 -4.20
N VAL A 28 -15.50 -1.02 -3.33
CA VAL A 28 -14.09 -0.67 -3.19
C VAL A 28 -13.65 -0.84 -1.75
N ARG A 29 -12.62 -1.64 -1.51
CA ARG A 29 -12.08 -1.96 -0.18
C ARG A 29 -10.78 -1.23 0.06
N LEU A 30 -10.62 -0.70 1.27
CA LEU A 30 -9.38 -0.06 1.71
C LEU A 30 -8.45 -1.09 2.36
N GLU A 31 -7.24 -1.17 1.86
CA GLU A 31 -6.13 -1.89 2.47
C GLU A 31 -5.07 -0.89 2.97
N LEU A 32 -4.58 -1.13 4.17
CA LEU A 32 -3.58 -0.29 4.86
C LEU A 32 -2.36 -1.10 5.25
N ASN A 33 -1.21 -0.46 5.26
CA ASN A 33 0.00 -0.95 5.94
C ASN A 33 0.87 0.23 6.39
N SER A 34 1.85 -0.05 7.24
CA SER A 34 2.94 0.88 7.54
C SER A 34 4.28 0.26 7.14
N LEU A 35 5.07 1.00 6.40
CA LEU A 35 6.43 0.61 6.03
C LEU A 35 7.48 1.07 7.05
N GLY A 36 7.06 1.91 8.00
CA GLY A 36 7.95 2.53 8.97
C GLY A 36 8.85 3.61 8.39
N GLN A 37 9.80 4.05 9.20
CA GLN A 37 10.86 4.98 8.82
C GLN A 37 11.99 4.25 8.05
N PRO A 38 12.89 4.95 7.36
CA PRO A 38 13.95 4.35 6.56
C PRO A 38 14.79 3.31 7.31
N GLU A 39 15.13 3.57 8.57
CA GLU A 39 15.95 2.69 9.40
C GLU A 39 15.19 1.39 9.72
N GLU A 40 13.92 1.48 10.11
CA GLU A 40 13.03 0.37 10.41
C GLU A 40 12.82 -0.51 9.15
N ARG A 41 12.61 0.14 8.01
CA ARG A 41 12.49 -0.53 6.72
C ARG A 41 13.78 -1.24 6.31
N GLN A 42 14.94 -0.69 6.66
CA GLN A 42 16.22 -1.33 6.41
C GLN A 42 16.38 -2.63 7.24
N GLU A 43 15.99 -2.60 8.51
CA GLU A 43 16.03 -3.81 9.36
C GLU A 43 15.05 -4.87 8.86
N HIS A 44 13.83 -4.49 8.52
CA HIS A 44 12.86 -5.40 7.89
C HIS A 44 13.40 -5.98 6.57
N ARG A 45 14.04 -5.16 5.72
CA ARG A 45 14.65 -5.61 4.47
C ARG A 45 15.74 -6.65 4.69
N LYS A 46 16.60 -6.47 5.70
CA LYS A 46 17.64 -7.48 6.07
C LYS A 46 17.00 -8.81 6.47
N ALA A 47 15.97 -8.76 7.30
CA ALA A 47 15.25 -9.96 7.73
C ALA A 47 14.54 -10.66 6.56
N LEU A 48 13.94 -9.91 5.62
CA LEU A 48 13.34 -10.46 4.41
C LEU A 48 14.37 -11.15 3.52
N ILE A 49 15.53 -10.54 3.30
CA ILE A 49 16.60 -11.15 2.51
C ILE A 49 17.01 -12.48 3.13
N ALA A 50 17.34 -12.50 4.43
CA ALA A 50 17.72 -13.71 5.12
C ALA A 50 16.64 -14.80 5.05
N TYR A 51 15.37 -14.40 5.22
CA TYR A 51 14.23 -15.31 5.10
C TYR A 51 14.11 -15.90 3.69
N PHE A 52 14.14 -15.10 2.63
CA PHE A 52 14.01 -15.58 1.26
C PHE A 52 15.26 -16.36 0.80
N GLU A 53 16.45 -16.04 1.30
CA GLU A 53 17.66 -16.84 1.08
C GLU A 53 17.55 -18.25 1.64
N SER A 54 16.83 -18.44 2.75
CA SER A 54 16.56 -19.77 3.31
C SER A 54 15.47 -20.55 2.55
N HIS A 55 14.77 -19.91 1.58
CA HIS A 55 13.68 -20.50 0.79
C HIS A 55 13.96 -20.39 -0.73
N GLN A 56 15.21 -20.39 -1.15
CA GLN A 56 15.61 -20.17 -2.56
C GLN A 56 15.04 -21.20 -3.53
N ASP A 57 14.76 -22.41 -3.07
CA ASP A 57 14.15 -23.51 -3.81
C ASP A 57 12.71 -23.19 -4.26
N VAL A 58 11.99 -22.37 -3.49
CA VAL A 58 10.60 -21.96 -3.78
C VAL A 58 10.53 -20.72 -4.65
N LEU A 59 11.59 -19.89 -4.69
CA LEU A 59 11.62 -18.64 -5.44
C LEU A 59 11.60 -18.90 -6.95
N ASP A 60 10.66 -18.25 -7.67
CA ASP A 60 10.71 -18.17 -9.12
C ASP A 60 11.85 -17.26 -9.62
N GLU A 61 12.11 -17.27 -10.92
CA GLU A 61 13.24 -16.53 -11.51
C GLU A 61 13.12 -15.02 -11.30
N ASP A 62 11.92 -14.46 -11.38
CA ASP A 62 11.67 -13.04 -11.16
C ASP A 62 11.93 -12.65 -9.70
N SER A 63 11.47 -13.48 -8.75
CA SER A 63 11.69 -13.28 -7.32
C SER A 63 13.17 -13.39 -6.94
N ARG A 64 13.92 -14.30 -7.55
CA ARG A 64 15.39 -14.37 -7.37
C ARG A 64 16.10 -13.09 -7.83
N ARG A 65 15.67 -12.49 -8.93
CA ARG A 65 16.17 -11.18 -9.37
C ARG A 65 15.79 -10.07 -8.41
N ARG A 66 14.54 -10.09 -7.90
CA ARG A 66 14.04 -9.11 -6.94
C ARG A 66 14.70 -9.21 -5.57
N LEU A 67 15.16 -10.38 -5.17
CA LEU A 67 15.86 -10.57 -3.90
C LEU A 67 17.05 -9.62 -3.74
N VAL A 68 17.78 -9.38 -4.83
CA VAL A 68 18.94 -8.47 -4.84
C VAL A 68 18.51 -7.01 -5.00
N THR A 69 17.52 -6.74 -5.83
CA THR A 69 17.13 -5.37 -6.23
C THR A 69 16.10 -4.77 -5.29
N ASN A 70 14.97 -5.46 -5.08
CA ASN A 70 13.87 -5.00 -4.22
C ASN A 70 13.11 -6.19 -3.61
N PRO A 71 13.61 -6.76 -2.50
CA PRO A 71 13.02 -7.95 -1.86
C PRO A 71 11.59 -7.72 -1.35
N LEU A 72 11.21 -6.48 -1.02
CA LEU A 72 9.83 -6.15 -0.62
C LEU A 72 8.81 -6.54 -1.70
N ARG A 73 9.16 -6.43 -2.98
CA ARG A 73 8.27 -6.81 -4.08
C ARG A 73 7.99 -8.32 -4.20
N ILE A 74 8.75 -9.15 -3.50
CA ILE A 74 8.47 -10.59 -3.43
C ILE A 74 7.18 -10.83 -2.61
N LEU A 75 6.90 -9.97 -1.62
CA LEU A 75 5.68 -10.05 -0.80
C LEU A 75 4.40 -9.91 -1.62
N ASP A 76 4.46 -9.16 -2.73
CA ASP A 76 3.31 -8.92 -3.64
C ASP A 76 3.22 -9.99 -4.75
N THR A 77 3.93 -11.11 -4.65
CA THR A 77 3.85 -12.16 -5.68
C THR A 77 2.45 -12.78 -5.73
N LYS A 78 1.95 -12.99 -6.93
CA LYS A 78 0.70 -13.72 -7.20
C LYS A 78 0.93 -15.20 -7.55
N ASN A 79 2.19 -15.67 -7.54
CA ASN A 79 2.53 -17.06 -7.82
C ASN A 79 1.95 -17.97 -6.74
N PRO A 80 1.03 -18.91 -7.09
CA PRO A 80 0.38 -19.77 -6.10
C PRO A 80 1.36 -20.65 -5.32
N LEU A 81 2.48 -21.08 -5.93
CA LEU A 81 3.51 -21.91 -5.31
C LEU A 81 4.29 -21.19 -4.21
N MET A 82 4.28 -19.86 -4.22
CA MET A 82 5.01 -19.04 -3.27
C MET A 82 4.14 -18.51 -2.13
N GLN A 83 2.81 -18.75 -2.16
CA GLN A 83 1.90 -18.12 -1.21
C GLN A 83 2.16 -18.50 0.24
N ASP A 84 2.48 -19.77 0.52
CA ASP A 84 2.73 -20.23 1.89
C ASP A 84 4.06 -19.67 2.43
N MET A 85 5.09 -19.60 1.59
CA MET A 85 6.35 -18.93 1.93
C MET A 85 6.11 -17.44 2.24
N VAL A 86 5.38 -16.72 1.39
CA VAL A 86 5.12 -15.29 1.61
C VAL A 86 4.26 -15.03 2.86
N LYS A 87 3.33 -15.92 3.20
CA LYS A 87 2.56 -15.81 4.47
C LYS A 87 3.45 -15.90 5.70
N GLY A 88 4.54 -16.70 5.65
CA GLY A 88 5.50 -16.84 6.74
C GLY A 88 6.60 -15.76 6.76
N ALA A 89 6.62 -14.85 5.80
CA ALA A 89 7.66 -13.84 5.70
C ALA A 89 7.56 -12.80 6.83
N PRO A 90 8.69 -12.22 7.27
CA PRO A 90 8.70 -11.11 8.23
C PRO A 90 7.79 -9.97 7.79
N ARG A 91 6.96 -9.47 8.71
CA ARG A 91 5.99 -8.40 8.42
C ARG A 91 6.60 -7.03 8.74
N PRO A 92 6.36 -5.98 7.96
CA PRO A 92 6.87 -4.63 8.26
C PRO A 92 6.52 -4.17 9.68
N ILE A 93 5.30 -4.44 10.12
CA ILE A 93 4.79 -3.99 11.43
C ILE A 93 5.61 -4.53 12.62
N ASP A 94 6.26 -5.67 12.48
CA ASP A 94 7.08 -6.28 13.54
C ASP A 94 8.44 -5.55 13.74
N TYR A 95 8.77 -4.62 12.86
CA TYR A 95 10.01 -3.81 12.84
C TYR A 95 9.77 -2.33 13.11
N LEU A 96 8.52 -1.92 13.32
CA LEU A 96 8.19 -0.54 13.62
C LEU A 96 8.62 -0.16 15.03
N GLY A 97 9.30 0.97 15.19
CA GLY A 97 9.54 1.58 16.48
C GLY A 97 8.28 2.26 17.03
N GLU A 98 8.39 2.72 18.27
CA GLU A 98 7.27 3.29 19.01
C GLU A 98 6.58 4.45 18.28
N SER A 99 7.37 5.35 17.67
CA SER A 99 6.83 6.51 16.93
C SER A 99 6.04 6.10 15.69
N SER A 100 6.56 5.13 14.92
CA SER A 100 5.89 4.64 13.71
C SER A 100 4.63 3.83 14.05
N LEU A 101 4.66 3.06 15.14
CA LEU A 101 3.48 2.39 15.67
C LEU A 101 2.42 3.39 16.13
N ALA A 102 2.81 4.42 16.91
CA ALA A 102 1.90 5.47 17.37
C ALA A 102 1.24 6.21 16.20
N HIS A 103 2.01 6.52 15.14
CA HIS A 103 1.48 7.12 13.92
C HIS A 103 0.42 6.23 13.25
N PHE A 104 0.72 4.95 13.09
CA PHE A 104 -0.20 4.00 12.45
C PHE A 104 -1.46 3.75 13.30
N GLU A 105 -1.33 3.65 14.63
CA GLU A 105 -2.48 3.55 15.53
C GLU A 105 -3.35 4.81 15.48
N SER A 106 -2.74 6.01 15.47
CA SER A 106 -3.48 7.28 15.33
C SER A 106 -4.28 7.33 14.02
N LEU A 107 -3.69 6.89 12.91
CA LEU A 107 -4.40 6.79 11.63
C LEU A 107 -5.63 5.87 11.75
N LYS A 108 -5.47 4.68 12.35
CA LYS A 108 -6.56 3.71 12.50
C LYS A 108 -7.70 4.27 13.36
N VAL A 109 -7.36 4.92 14.48
CA VAL A 109 -8.36 5.56 15.35
C VAL A 109 -9.18 6.58 14.58
N ILE A 110 -8.55 7.45 13.78
CA ILE A 110 -9.28 8.45 12.99
C ILE A 110 -10.19 7.80 11.96
N LEU A 111 -9.75 6.73 11.31
CA LEU A 111 -10.58 6.00 10.34
C LEU A 111 -11.76 5.29 11.01
N ASP A 112 -11.54 4.68 12.19
CA ASP A 112 -12.58 4.04 12.98
C ASP A 112 -13.63 5.05 13.46
N ASP A 113 -13.21 6.22 13.96
CA ASP A 113 -14.10 7.32 14.38
C ASP A 113 -14.95 7.85 13.21
N ASN A 114 -14.43 7.77 11.99
CA ASN A 114 -15.15 8.13 10.76
C ASN A 114 -15.89 6.95 10.11
N GLN A 115 -15.94 5.79 10.78
CA GLN A 115 -16.66 4.59 10.32
C GLN A 115 -16.16 4.06 8.96
N VAL A 116 -14.88 4.26 8.65
CA VAL A 116 -14.25 3.73 7.44
C VAL A 116 -13.75 2.32 7.71
N SER A 117 -14.29 1.35 6.99
CA SER A 117 -13.83 -0.04 7.04
C SER A 117 -12.52 -0.19 6.28
N TYR A 118 -11.56 -0.88 6.87
CA TYR A 118 -10.26 -1.18 6.25
C TYR A 118 -9.75 -2.57 6.66
N THR A 119 -8.77 -3.06 5.92
CA THR A 119 -8.00 -4.27 6.25
C THR A 119 -6.54 -3.90 6.38
N VAL A 120 -5.89 -4.28 7.49
CA VAL A 120 -4.43 -4.19 7.59
C VAL A 120 -3.82 -5.35 6.81
N ASN A 121 -3.16 -5.03 5.69
CA ASN A 121 -2.52 -6.01 4.83
C ASN A 121 -0.99 -5.94 5.01
N PRO A 122 -0.37 -6.88 5.76
CA PRO A 122 1.07 -6.87 6.02
C PRO A 122 1.93 -7.10 4.77
N ARG A 123 1.30 -7.51 3.66
CA ARG A 123 1.96 -7.72 2.37
C ARG A 123 1.85 -6.51 1.44
N LEU A 124 1.05 -5.51 1.82
CA LEU A 124 0.91 -4.30 1.03
C LEU A 124 2.22 -3.52 1.04
N VAL A 125 2.85 -3.48 -0.11
CA VAL A 125 4.08 -2.72 -0.39
C VAL A 125 3.88 -1.89 -1.65
N ARG A 126 4.68 -0.85 -1.82
CA ARG A 126 4.61 0.02 -3.00
C ARG A 126 5.75 -0.26 -3.97
N GLY A 127 5.50 0.00 -5.23
CA GLY A 127 6.48 -0.19 -6.30
C GLY A 127 7.64 0.80 -6.32
N LEU A 128 7.54 1.86 -5.51
CA LEU A 128 8.48 2.97 -5.46
C LEU A 128 9.07 3.09 -4.05
N ASP A 129 10.37 3.31 -3.96
CA ASP A 129 11.12 3.23 -2.70
C ASP A 129 11.07 4.52 -1.86
N TYR A 130 10.40 5.55 -2.33
CA TYR A 130 10.29 6.83 -1.62
C TYR A 130 9.24 6.83 -0.50
N TYR A 131 8.36 5.83 -0.43
CA TYR A 131 7.32 5.77 0.61
C TYR A 131 7.93 5.46 1.98
N ASN A 132 7.35 6.08 3.01
CA ASN A 132 7.59 5.79 4.42
C ASN A 132 6.27 5.80 5.18
N LEU A 133 6.25 5.26 6.42
CA LEU A 133 5.06 5.18 7.26
C LEU A 133 3.85 4.61 6.48
N THR A 134 2.77 5.37 6.38
CA THR A 134 1.49 4.95 5.81
C THR A 134 1.58 4.63 4.32
N VAL A 135 1.07 3.46 3.94
CA VAL A 135 0.72 3.10 2.56
C VAL A 135 -0.68 2.53 2.51
N PHE A 136 -1.40 2.79 1.42
CA PHE A 136 -2.76 2.30 1.25
C PHE A 136 -3.11 2.06 -0.21
N GLU A 137 -4.09 1.17 -0.40
CA GLU A 137 -4.71 0.90 -1.69
C GLU A 137 -6.21 0.76 -1.53
N PHE A 138 -6.94 1.25 -2.52
CA PHE A 138 -8.34 0.93 -2.72
C PHE A 138 -8.44 -0.11 -3.82
N THR A 139 -9.02 -1.27 -3.49
CA THR A 139 -9.07 -2.44 -4.35
C THR A 139 -10.48 -2.93 -4.59
N THR A 140 -10.72 -3.57 -5.74
CA THR A 140 -11.96 -4.28 -6.08
C THR A 140 -11.66 -5.63 -6.72
N ASP A 141 -12.54 -6.60 -6.58
CA ASP A 141 -12.43 -7.89 -7.26
C ASP A 141 -12.96 -7.87 -8.71
N ARG A 142 -13.66 -6.82 -9.09
CA ARG A 142 -14.35 -6.72 -10.39
C ARG A 142 -13.38 -6.55 -11.58
N LEU A 143 -12.18 -6.04 -11.35
CA LEU A 143 -11.16 -5.82 -12.38
C LEU A 143 -10.10 -6.94 -12.45
N GLY A 144 -10.38 -8.10 -11.89
CA GLY A 144 -9.48 -9.25 -11.90
C GLY A 144 -8.10 -8.94 -11.32
N SER A 145 -7.03 -9.19 -12.08
CA SER A 145 -5.66 -8.96 -11.61
C SER A 145 -5.26 -7.49 -11.45
N GLN A 146 -6.07 -6.57 -11.96
CA GLN A 146 -5.83 -5.12 -11.92
C GLN A 146 -6.75 -4.41 -10.92
N GLY A 147 -7.12 -5.07 -9.83
CA GLY A 147 -8.10 -4.61 -8.86
C GLY A 147 -7.78 -3.31 -8.11
N THR A 148 -6.55 -2.80 -8.13
CA THR A 148 -6.21 -1.52 -7.49
C THR A 148 -6.73 -0.35 -8.31
N VAL A 149 -7.70 0.42 -7.78
CA VAL A 149 -8.30 1.59 -8.45
C VAL A 149 -7.68 2.92 -7.99
N CYS A 150 -7.21 2.97 -6.74
CA CYS A 150 -6.50 4.11 -6.18
C CYS A 150 -5.44 3.62 -5.21
N ALA A 151 -4.31 4.29 -5.14
CA ALA A 151 -3.24 3.92 -4.25
C ALA A 151 -2.37 5.12 -3.88
N GLY A 152 -1.87 5.11 -2.66
CA GLY A 152 -1.07 6.21 -2.13
C GLY A 152 -0.30 5.87 -0.88
N GLY A 153 0.16 6.90 -0.21
CA GLY A 153 0.87 6.82 1.06
C GLY A 153 1.70 8.07 1.33
N ARG A 154 2.48 8.00 2.40
CA ARG A 154 3.38 9.05 2.86
C ARG A 154 4.75 8.91 2.22
N TYR A 155 5.38 10.03 1.86
CA TYR A 155 6.69 10.08 1.19
C TYR A 155 7.49 11.32 1.60
N ASP A 156 7.77 11.44 2.90
CA ASP A 156 8.37 12.63 3.53
C ASP A 156 9.76 12.97 2.98
N TYR A 157 10.48 11.98 2.47
CA TYR A 157 11.86 12.14 1.99
C TYR A 157 11.95 12.43 0.48
N LEU A 158 10.85 12.37 -0.26
CA LEU A 158 10.88 12.50 -1.73
C LEU A 158 11.39 13.87 -2.18
N ILE A 159 10.90 14.94 -1.56
CA ILE A 159 11.25 16.30 -1.96
C ILE A 159 12.76 16.56 -1.74
N GLU A 160 13.30 16.11 -0.59
CA GLU A 160 14.73 16.21 -0.29
C GLU A 160 15.57 15.36 -1.25
N ASN A 161 15.17 14.14 -1.55
CA ASN A 161 15.84 13.25 -2.51
C ASN A 161 15.88 13.85 -3.93
N LEU A 162 14.92 14.71 -4.28
CA LEU A 162 14.90 15.47 -5.53
C LEU A 162 15.68 16.79 -5.48
N GLY A 163 16.39 17.08 -4.36
CA GLY A 163 17.19 18.29 -4.18
C GLY A 163 16.40 19.50 -3.67
N GLY A 164 15.15 19.30 -3.24
CA GLY A 164 14.35 20.34 -2.61
C GLY A 164 14.59 20.46 -1.10
N LYS A 165 13.90 21.39 -0.45
CA LYS A 165 13.89 21.51 1.01
C LYS A 165 13.04 20.38 1.59
N ALA A 166 13.57 19.67 2.61
CA ALA A 166 12.81 18.62 3.30
C ALA A 166 11.42 19.10 3.74
N ALA A 167 10.39 18.36 3.34
CA ALA A 167 9.01 18.63 3.71
C ALA A 167 8.21 17.32 3.71
N PRO A 168 7.45 17.05 4.79
CA PRO A 168 6.53 15.91 4.82
C PRO A 168 5.53 15.97 3.67
N ALA A 169 5.22 14.81 3.13
CA ALA A 169 4.30 14.71 2.01
C ALA A 169 3.50 13.40 2.04
N VAL A 170 2.25 13.50 1.67
CA VAL A 170 1.35 12.36 1.48
C VAL A 170 0.46 12.63 0.27
N GLY A 171 0.09 11.60 -0.45
CA GLY A 171 -0.75 11.73 -1.64
C GLY A 171 -1.18 10.39 -2.20
N TRP A 172 -2.09 10.43 -3.15
CA TRP A 172 -2.56 9.26 -3.88
C TRP A 172 -2.79 9.57 -5.36
N ALA A 173 -2.85 8.52 -6.12
CA ALA A 173 -3.24 8.55 -7.53
C ALA A 173 -4.31 7.49 -7.79
N LEU A 174 -5.22 7.78 -8.72
CA LEU A 174 -6.28 6.88 -9.14
C LEU A 174 -6.19 6.55 -10.64
N GLY A 175 -6.67 5.37 -10.99
CA GLY A 175 -6.77 4.93 -12.38
C GLY A 175 -8.12 5.33 -12.97
N VAL A 176 -8.17 6.47 -13.69
CA VAL A 176 -9.43 6.99 -14.24
C VAL A 176 -10.13 5.97 -15.14
N ASP A 177 -9.39 5.29 -16.03
CA ASP A 177 -9.96 4.30 -16.94
C ASP A 177 -10.59 3.12 -16.17
N ARG A 178 -9.95 2.66 -15.08
CA ARG A 178 -10.48 1.60 -14.21
C ARG A 178 -11.78 2.02 -13.53
N ILE A 179 -11.83 3.25 -13.04
CA ILE A 179 -13.03 3.79 -12.40
C ILE A 179 -14.16 3.92 -13.43
N LEU A 180 -13.86 4.41 -14.63
CA LEU A 180 -14.86 4.52 -15.70
C LEU A 180 -15.40 3.15 -16.13
N GLU A 181 -14.55 2.11 -16.15
CA GLU A 181 -14.98 0.74 -16.44
C GLU A 181 -15.97 0.23 -15.38
N LEU A 182 -15.64 0.41 -14.09
CA LEU A 182 -16.53 0.05 -12.98
C LEU A 182 -17.85 0.78 -13.01
N LEU A 183 -17.84 2.09 -13.26
CA LEU A 183 -19.05 2.90 -13.33
C LEU A 183 -19.95 2.51 -14.52
N LYS A 184 -19.37 2.15 -15.65
CA LYS A 184 -20.14 1.64 -16.81
C LYS A 184 -20.87 0.34 -16.48
N GLU A 185 -20.21 -0.58 -15.78
CA GLU A 185 -20.84 -1.82 -15.32
C GLU A 185 -22.00 -1.55 -14.36
N GLU A 186 -21.80 -0.65 -13.34
CA GLU A 186 -22.85 -0.31 -12.38
C GLU A 186 -24.07 0.33 -13.02
N GLN A 187 -23.87 1.14 -14.05
CA GLN A 187 -24.95 1.83 -14.78
C GLN A 187 -25.58 0.96 -15.89
N GLY A 188 -25.14 -0.30 -16.05
CA GLY A 188 -25.60 -1.16 -17.12
C GLY A 188 -25.21 -0.67 -18.53
N LEU A 189 -24.21 0.22 -18.61
CA LEU A 189 -23.69 0.80 -19.85
C LEU A 189 -22.59 -0.06 -20.50
N THR A 190 -22.52 -1.35 -20.21
CA THR A 190 -21.71 -2.29 -20.99
C THR A 190 -22.17 -2.23 -22.42
N GLN A 191 -21.27 -1.87 -23.32
CA GLN A 191 -21.56 -1.78 -24.75
C GLN A 191 -22.23 -3.08 -25.21
N ALA A 192 -23.46 -2.96 -25.70
CA ALA A 192 -23.99 -3.95 -26.64
C ALA A 192 -23.06 -3.90 -27.86
N GLU A 193 -22.37 -5.01 -28.13
CA GLU A 193 -21.65 -5.22 -29.37
C GLU A 193 -22.57 -5.06 -30.60
#